data_15d36679018a8d5105bce24e68a01a0f
#
_entry.id   15d36679018a8d5105bce24e68a01a0f
#
_cell.length_a   1.000
_cell.length_b   1.000
_cell.length_c   1.000
_cell.angle_alpha   90.00
_cell.angle_beta   90.00
_cell.angle_gamma   90.00
#
_symmetry.space_group_name_H-M   'P 1'
#
loop_
_entity.id
_entity.type
_entity.pdbx_description
1 polymer ?
#
loop_
_entity_poly.entity_id
_entity_poly.type
_entity_poly.pdbx_seq_one_letter_code
_entity_poly.pdbx_strand_id
1 'polypeptide(L)'
;MTTTAVTTTARLQWCPLLTLSLGAAVTLPVLLVGCRPQVPKEEPAQPFVFRSLNLRQKDSSGRPLWELTSPEVRYDLGRRVAQARDLRGTIYAKGLPLYRITASSGTVINDGEVVQLEGPTRLQRLGPKPLVVTSTRVRWYPKQERMELDRSPRASQGELLLSARRARFWIKQDKLELRGLPLLERSGAVGLKLALSSADWFPTTGQLIGRGPVRGERRLAASGVQTLSAPSLSGNSLLQLIDLQAPVQVLDPGRKGRLDASHTRLDLARERISSAHPFTAVLDQSRLSGTGFEAIGPSHTLVVPLNCRLTQPTDSLVANSCSWNWQTNQIEALGAVELRRTALAQVTRSQRLQGVLTKQGMAVFSSPGARVETRVTLPPRARSGPDSRKLAPFAL
;
A
#
# COMPACT_ATOMS: atom_id res chain seq x y z
N MET A 1 -32.36 -31.18 -23.52
CA MET A 1 -33.51 -31.24 -24.43
C MET A 1 -33.58 -29.92 -25.17
N THR A 2 -33.34 -30.03 -26.42
CA THR A 2 -33.73 -29.29 -27.64
C THR A 2 -33.33 -27.84 -27.79
N THR A 3 -32.25 -27.71 -28.52
CA THR A 3 -31.76 -26.56 -29.28
C THR A 3 -32.72 -26.21 -30.41
N THR A 4 -33.00 -24.95 -30.67
CA THR A 4 -33.56 -24.51 -31.94
C THR A 4 -32.74 -23.27 -32.43
N ALA A 5 -31.98 -23.52 -33.50
CA ALA A 5 -31.30 -22.50 -34.28
C ALA A 5 -32.27 -21.94 -35.34
N VAL A 6 -32.33 -20.62 -35.48
CA VAL A 6 -33.01 -19.93 -36.58
C VAL A 6 -31.94 -19.34 -37.51
N THR A 7 -31.84 -19.96 -38.67
CA THR A 7 -31.02 -19.52 -39.81
C THR A 7 -31.85 -18.59 -40.67
N THR A 8 -31.43 -17.34 -40.88
CA THR A 8 -32.03 -16.45 -41.86
C THR A 8 -31.11 -16.32 -43.05
N THR A 9 -31.56 -16.87 -44.17
CA THR A 9 -30.91 -16.80 -45.48
C THR A 9 -31.25 -15.53 -46.21
N ALA A 10 -30.23 -14.75 -46.56
CA ALA A 10 -30.35 -13.61 -47.47
C ALA A 10 -30.43 -14.10 -48.95
N ARG A 11 -31.47 -13.69 -49.66
CA ARG A 11 -31.58 -13.89 -51.12
C ARG A 11 -31.06 -12.64 -51.84
N LEU A 12 -30.03 -12.85 -52.64
CA LEU A 12 -29.64 -11.94 -53.75
C LEU A 12 -30.64 -12.06 -54.88
N GLN A 13 -31.23 -10.97 -55.33
CA GLN A 13 -31.93 -10.91 -56.62
C GLN A 13 -31.08 -10.12 -57.63
N TRP A 14 -30.79 -10.82 -58.72
CA TRP A 14 -30.13 -10.29 -59.90
C TRP A 14 -31.15 -9.61 -60.80
N CYS A 15 -30.82 -8.40 -61.33
CA CYS A 15 -31.49 -7.76 -62.43
C CYS A 15 -30.81 -8.13 -63.75
N PRO A 16 -31.58 -8.48 -64.84
CA PRO A 16 -30.99 -8.61 -66.14
C PRO A 16 -31.05 -7.31 -66.95
N LEU A 17 -29.97 -7.04 -67.65
CA LEU A 17 -29.85 -6.07 -68.73
C LEU A 17 -30.69 -6.50 -69.94
N LEU A 18 -31.42 -5.52 -70.55
CA LEU A 18 -31.95 -5.65 -71.89
C LEU A 18 -31.81 -4.34 -72.67
N THR A 19 -31.42 -4.53 -73.90
CA THR A 19 -30.85 -3.66 -74.89
C THR A 19 -31.85 -2.75 -75.67
N LEU A 20 -31.30 -1.60 -76.11
CA LEU A 20 -31.62 -0.69 -77.24
C LEU A 20 -32.86 -0.94 -78.08
N SER A 21 -33.62 0.16 -78.35
CA SER A 21 -34.05 0.54 -79.69
C SER A 21 -34.33 2.04 -79.80
N LEU A 22 -33.81 2.67 -80.85
CA LEU A 22 -34.01 4.07 -81.29
C LEU A 22 -35.49 4.31 -81.66
N GLY A 23 -36.04 5.50 -81.26
CA GLY A 23 -37.29 6.03 -81.73
C GLY A 23 -37.41 7.48 -81.34
N ALA A 24 -37.23 8.39 -82.33
CA ALA A 24 -37.42 9.84 -82.19
C ALA A 24 -38.90 10.15 -82.04
N ALA A 25 -39.29 10.87 -80.97
CA ALA A 25 -40.56 11.56 -80.88
C ALA A 25 -40.48 12.73 -79.89
N VAL A 26 -40.81 13.90 -80.39
CA VAL A 26 -40.96 15.17 -79.70
C VAL A 26 -41.98 15.02 -78.59
N THR A 27 -41.61 15.31 -77.35
CA THR A 27 -42.58 15.43 -76.27
C THR A 27 -42.21 16.58 -75.32
N LEU A 28 -43.18 17.42 -75.06
CA LEU A 28 -43.34 18.48 -74.11
C LEU A 28 -42.78 18.11 -72.73
N PRO A 29 -42.07 19.02 -71.99
CA PRO A 29 -41.74 18.73 -70.61
C PRO A 29 -42.96 19.00 -69.72
N VAL A 30 -43.58 17.92 -69.23
CA VAL A 30 -44.49 18.02 -68.09
C VAL A 30 -43.67 18.22 -66.84
N LEU A 31 -43.72 19.40 -66.28
CA LEU A 31 -43.17 19.68 -64.92
C LEU A 31 -44.00 18.94 -63.87
N LEU A 32 -43.57 17.75 -63.54
CA LEU A 32 -44.02 17.07 -62.32
C LEU A 32 -43.39 17.76 -61.12
N VAL A 33 -44.08 18.73 -60.54
CA VAL A 33 -43.80 19.26 -59.20
C VAL A 33 -44.11 18.12 -58.21
N GLY A 34 -43.11 17.31 -57.91
CA GLY A 34 -43.20 16.32 -56.86
C GLY A 34 -43.25 17.01 -55.49
N CYS A 35 -44.42 17.09 -54.89
CA CYS A 35 -44.53 17.36 -53.47
C CYS A 35 -43.79 16.32 -52.67
N ARG A 36 -42.52 16.59 -52.27
CA ARG A 36 -41.87 15.82 -51.21
C ARG A 36 -42.62 16.16 -49.92
N PRO A 37 -43.20 15.20 -49.21
CA PRO A 37 -43.69 15.45 -47.86
C PRO A 37 -42.50 15.93 -47.01
N GLN A 38 -42.49 17.20 -46.59
CA GLN A 38 -41.61 17.67 -45.55
C GLN A 38 -41.98 16.89 -44.29
N VAL A 39 -41.15 15.92 -43.95
CA VAL A 39 -41.20 15.29 -42.60
C VAL A 39 -40.98 16.43 -41.60
N PRO A 40 -41.90 16.69 -40.71
CA PRO A 40 -41.73 17.75 -39.70
C PRO A 40 -40.43 17.44 -38.97
N LYS A 41 -39.49 18.37 -39.03
CA LYS A 41 -38.28 18.28 -38.24
C LYS A 41 -38.76 18.39 -36.77
N GLU A 42 -38.86 17.26 -36.06
CA GLU A 42 -39.13 17.28 -34.63
C GLU A 42 -38.14 18.24 -33.99
N GLU A 43 -38.63 19.39 -33.54
CA GLU A 43 -37.84 20.31 -32.73
C GLU A 43 -37.37 19.54 -31.51
N PRO A 44 -36.05 19.52 -31.22
CA PRO A 44 -35.55 18.83 -30.06
C PRO A 44 -36.24 19.39 -28.83
N ALA A 45 -36.93 18.52 -28.07
CA ALA A 45 -37.63 18.90 -26.85
C ALA A 45 -36.72 19.75 -25.97
N GLN A 46 -37.10 20.94 -25.65
CA GLN A 46 -36.29 21.85 -24.82
C GLN A 46 -36.15 21.24 -23.43
N PRO A 47 -34.95 21.21 -22.87
CA PRO A 47 -34.74 20.63 -21.52
C PRO A 47 -35.47 21.49 -20.48
N PHE A 48 -36.17 20.84 -19.57
CA PHE A 48 -36.80 21.50 -18.44
C PHE A 48 -35.76 21.89 -17.39
N VAL A 49 -35.84 23.13 -16.90
CA VAL A 49 -34.96 23.62 -15.83
C VAL A 49 -35.77 23.65 -14.52
N PHE A 50 -35.32 22.90 -13.55
CA PHE A 50 -35.88 22.90 -12.21
C PHE A 50 -34.95 23.63 -11.23
N ARG A 51 -35.52 24.41 -10.34
CA ARG A 51 -34.77 25.14 -9.30
C ARG A 51 -34.35 24.27 -8.12
N SER A 52 -34.84 23.03 -8.03
CA SER A 52 -34.41 22.06 -7.04
C SER A 52 -34.69 20.65 -7.51
N LEU A 53 -33.77 19.75 -7.23
CA LEU A 53 -33.94 18.30 -7.37
C LEU A 53 -33.90 17.67 -6.01
N ASN A 54 -34.84 16.77 -5.74
CA ASN A 54 -34.79 15.89 -4.55
C ASN A 54 -35.18 14.48 -5.01
N LEU A 55 -34.17 13.63 -5.15
CA LEU A 55 -34.35 12.20 -5.43
C LEU A 55 -34.19 11.41 -4.14
N ARG A 56 -35.13 10.55 -3.86
CA ARG A 56 -35.13 9.68 -2.69
C ARG A 56 -35.48 8.26 -3.09
N GLN A 57 -34.73 7.30 -2.58
CA GLN A 57 -35.08 5.89 -2.69
C GLN A 57 -35.23 5.29 -1.32
N LYS A 58 -36.26 4.46 -1.18
CA LYS A 58 -36.59 3.72 0.04
C LYS A 58 -36.49 2.21 -0.23
N ASP A 59 -36.28 1.42 0.82
CA ASP A 59 -36.37 -0.03 0.77
C ASP A 59 -37.84 -0.49 0.81
N SER A 60 -38.05 -1.79 0.71
CA SER A 60 -39.41 -2.42 0.79
C SER A 60 -40.14 -2.15 2.09
N SER A 61 -39.41 -1.77 3.16
CA SER A 61 -39.97 -1.42 4.46
C SER A 61 -40.21 0.09 4.62
N GLY A 62 -40.03 0.88 3.55
CA GLY A 62 -40.18 2.34 3.56
C GLY A 62 -39.01 3.13 4.18
N ARG A 63 -37.95 2.47 4.60
CA ARG A 63 -36.75 3.13 5.17
C ARG A 63 -35.90 3.77 4.06
N PRO A 64 -35.30 4.94 4.32
CA PRO A 64 -34.45 5.59 3.32
C PRO A 64 -33.21 4.72 3.02
N LEU A 65 -32.90 4.57 1.75
CA LEU A 65 -31.65 3.97 1.24
C LEU A 65 -30.64 5.04 0.83
N TRP A 66 -31.12 6.03 0.10
CA TRP A 66 -30.33 7.20 -0.26
C TRP A 66 -31.20 8.39 -0.63
N GLU A 67 -30.63 9.56 -0.53
CA GLU A 67 -31.20 10.83 -0.91
C GLU A 67 -30.15 11.64 -1.67
N LEU A 68 -30.56 12.34 -2.73
CA LEU A 68 -29.72 13.22 -3.55
C LEU A 68 -30.46 14.51 -3.82
N THR A 69 -29.82 15.64 -3.52
CA THR A 69 -30.39 16.98 -3.71
C THR A 69 -29.45 17.84 -4.54
N SER A 70 -30.02 18.77 -5.32
CA SER A 70 -29.31 19.79 -6.08
C SER A 70 -30.15 21.07 -6.19
N PRO A 71 -29.56 22.26 -6.10
CA PRO A 71 -30.26 23.53 -6.24
C PRO A 71 -30.70 23.84 -7.68
N GLU A 72 -30.00 23.31 -8.68
CA GLU A 72 -30.28 23.53 -10.09
C GLU A 72 -30.14 22.24 -10.89
N VAL A 73 -31.14 21.93 -11.68
CA VAL A 73 -31.19 20.73 -12.54
C VAL A 73 -31.78 21.06 -13.90
N ARG A 74 -31.15 20.56 -14.93
CA ARG A 74 -31.64 20.53 -16.32
C ARG A 74 -32.01 19.11 -16.68
N TYR A 75 -33.26 18.84 -16.96
CA TYR A 75 -33.77 17.52 -17.29
C TYR A 75 -34.15 17.41 -18.76
N ASP A 76 -33.55 16.43 -19.43
CA ASP A 76 -33.89 16.04 -20.81
C ASP A 76 -34.82 14.81 -20.73
N LEU A 77 -36.10 15.01 -21.04
CA LEU A 77 -37.12 13.96 -21.04
C LEU A 77 -36.84 12.86 -22.05
N GLY A 78 -36.40 13.22 -23.25
CA GLY A 78 -36.16 12.28 -24.35
C GLY A 78 -35.01 11.32 -24.01
N ARG A 79 -33.98 11.81 -23.37
CA ARG A 79 -32.80 11.03 -22.95
C ARG A 79 -32.89 10.46 -21.55
N ARG A 80 -33.86 10.87 -20.73
CA ARG A 80 -34.01 10.55 -19.31
C ARG A 80 -32.73 10.88 -18.51
N VAL A 81 -32.17 12.07 -18.76
CA VAL A 81 -30.93 12.53 -18.18
C VAL A 81 -31.16 13.84 -17.45
N ALA A 82 -30.79 13.89 -16.17
CA ALA A 82 -30.75 15.10 -15.36
C ALA A 82 -29.31 15.56 -15.15
N GLN A 83 -28.99 16.77 -15.56
CA GLN A 83 -27.71 17.43 -15.25
C GLN A 83 -27.91 18.35 -14.06
N ALA A 84 -27.14 18.14 -13.01
CA ALA A 84 -27.28 18.80 -11.72
C ALA A 84 -25.96 19.49 -11.29
N ARG A 85 -26.07 20.59 -10.54
CA ARG A 85 -24.96 21.31 -9.93
C ARG A 85 -25.03 21.24 -8.42
N ASP A 86 -23.87 21.35 -7.76
CA ASP A 86 -23.74 21.38 -6.29
C ASP A 86 -24.55 20.26 -5.61
N LEU A 87 -24.29 19.02 -6.07
CA LEU A 87 -24.98 17.85 -5.56
C LEU A 87 -24.59 17.55 -4.11
N ARG A 88 -25.60 17.24 -3.32
CA ARG A 88 -25.47 16.74 -1.95
C ARG A 88 -26.29 15.49 -1.81
N GLY A 89 -25.67 14.43 -1.25
CA GLY A 89 -26.36 13.17 -1.05
C GLY A 89 -26.10 12.59 0.33
N THR A 90 -27.02 11.75 0.77
CA THR A 90 -26.89 10.95 1.97
C THR A 90 -27.19 9.49 1.62
N ILE A 91 -26.34 8.59 2.02
CA ILE A 91 -26.54 7.14 1.93
C ILE A 91 -26.84 6.63 3.34
N TYR A 92 -27.86 5.81 3.44
CA TYR A 92 -28.36 5.28 4.70
C TYR A 92 -28.03 3.78 4.80
N ALA A 93 -27.82 3.31 6.02
CA ALA A 93 -27.76 1.91 6.36
C ALA A 93 -28.78 1.63 7.49
N LYS A 94 -29.69 0.71 7.26
CA LYS A 94 -30.78 0.39 8.21
C LYS A 94 -31.57 1.62 8.63
N GLY A 95 -31.76 2.59 7.73
CA GLY A 95 -32.49 3.83 7.99
C GLY A 95 -31.69 4.95 8.70
N LEU A 96 -30.43 4.69 9.09
CA LEU A 96 -29.55 5.70 9.70
C LEU A 96 -28.55 6.25 8.66
N PRO A 97 -28.23 7.55 8.69
CA PRO A 97 -27.27 8.14 7.75
C PRO A 97 -25.87 7.57 7.99
N LEU A 98 -25.28 7.00 6.94
CA LEU A 98 -23.95 6.36 6.98
C LEU A 98 -22.89 7.15 6.24
N TYR A 99 -23.22 7.64 5.04
CA TYR A 99 -22.28 8.45 4.24
C TYR A 99 -22.96 9.73 3.76
N ARG A 100 -22.16 10.81 3.71
CA ARG A 100 -22.49 12.05 3.02
C ARG A 100 -21.67 12.15 1.75
N ILE A 101 -22.32 12.53 0.64
CA ILE A 101 -21.67 12.76 -0.66
C ILE A 101 -21.84 14.22 -1.02
N THR A 102 -20.78 14.83 -1.58
CA THR A 102 -20.82 16.14 -2.23
C THR A 102 -20.08 16.09 -3.55
N ALA A 103 -20.59 16.77 -4.58
CA ALA A 103 -19.93 16.90 -5.86
C ALA A 103 -20.31 18.24 -6.52
N SER A 104 -19.38 18.83 -7.28
CA SER A 104 -19.62 20.11 -7.95
C SER A 104 -20.67 20.02 -9.05
N SER A 105 -20.67 18.89 -9.76
CA SER A 105 -21.65 18.60 -10.81
C SER A 105 -21.92 17.11 -10.92
N GLY A 106 -23.00 16.75 -11.56
CA GLY A 106 -23.32 15.37 -11.84
C GLY A 106 -24.43 15.19 -12.85
N THR A 107 -24.48 13.98 -13.39
CA THR A 107 -25.47 13.52 -14.33
C THR A 107 -26.20 12.32 -13.76
N VAL A 108 -27.51 12.43 -13.58
CA VAL A 108 -28.38 11.34 -13.19
C VAL A 108 -28.98 10.73 -14.46
N ILE A 109 -28.74 9.45 -14.66
CA ILE A 109 -29.12 8.71 -15.87
C ILE A 109 -30.19 7.69 -15.49
N ASN A 110 -31.21 7.54 -16.36
CA ASN A 110 -32.31 6.60 -16.19
C ASN A 110 -32.94 6.68 -14.78
N ASP A 111 -33.33 7.91 -14.37
CA ASP A 111 -33.99 8.17 -13.10
C ASP A 111 -33.26 7.65 -11.86
N GLY A 112 -31.93 7.70 -11.90
CA GLY A 112 -31.07 7.30 -10.77
C GLY A 112 -30.51 5.89 -10.87
N GLU A 113 -30.59 5.23 -12.00
CA GLU A 113 -29.94 3.93 -12.20
C GLU A 113 -28.41 4.07 -12.18
N VAL A 114 -27.89 5.16 -12.74
CA VAL A 114 -26.49 5.58 -12.66
C VAL A 114 -26.42 7.05 -12.30
N VAL A 115 -25.62 7.38 -11.31
CA VAL A 115 -25.30 8.76 -10.94
C VAL A 115 -23.80 8.99 -11.20
N GLN A 116 -23.50 9.78 -12.23
CA GLN A 116 -22.14 10.17 -12.55
C GLN A 116 -21.85 11.51 -11.87
N LEU A 117 -20.86 11.54 -10.97
CA LEU A 117 -20.40 12.73 -10.26
C LEU A 117 -19.09 13.20 -10.86
N GLU A 118 -18.95 14.50 -11.10
CA GLU A 118 -17.77 15.11 -11.71
C GLU A 118 -17.31 16.35 -10.92
N GLY A 119 -16.02 16.68 -11.09
CA GLY A 119 -15.33 17.69 -10.30
C GLY A 119 -14.91 17.14 -8.93
N PRO A 120 -14.54 18.03 -8.00
CA PRO A 120 -14.21 17.62 -6.62
C PRO A 120 -15.37 16.88 -5.96
N THR A 121 -15.26 15.55 -5.90
CA THR A 121 -16.25 14.68 -5.26
C THR A 121 -15.68 14.17 -3.93
N ARG A 122 -16.48 14.28 -2.88
CA ARG A 122 -16.14 13.86 -1.52
C ARG A 122 -17.23 12.94 -0.97
N LEU A 123 -16.85 11.74 -0.56
CA LEU A 123 -17.64 10.81 0.21
C LEU A 123 -17.09 10.80 1.64
N GLN A 124 -17.91 11.12 2.61
CA GLN A 124 -17.54 11.14 4.02
C GLN A 124 -18.41 10.18 4.82
N ARG A 125 -17.78 9.24 5.51
CA ARG A 125 -18.45 8.39 6.47
C ARG A 125 -18.79 9.20 7.73
N LEU A 126 -20.01 9.05 8.20
CA LEU A 126 -20.50 9.65 9.45
C LEU A 126 -20.23 8.70 10.62
N GLY A 127 -20.01 9.25 11.82
CA GLY A 127 -19.78 8.47 13.04
C GLY A 127 -18.34 8.51 13.56
N PRO A 128 -18.01 7.68 14.57
CA PRO A 128 -16.79 7.82 15.38
C PRO A 128 -15.49 7.44 14.67
N LYS A 129 -15.56 6.75 13.53
CA LYS A 129 -14.40 6.38 12.71
C LYS A 129 -14.53 7.05 11.35
N PRO A 130 -14.20 8.35 11.23
CA PRO A 130 -14.39 9.08 9.99
C PRO A 130 -13.49 8.50 8.89
N LEU A 131 -14.10 8.28 7.74
CA LEU A 131 -13.44 7.94 6.49
C LEU A 131 -13.78 9.04 5.49
N VAL A 132 -12.79 9.53 4.78
CA VAL A 132 -12.99 10.47 3.69
C VAL A 132 -12.44 9.85 2.42
N VAL A 133 -13.28 9.72 1.39
CA VAL A 133 -12.86 9.29 0.06
C VAL A 133 -13.11 10.45 -0.91
N THR A 134 -12.10 10.79 -1.70
CA THR A 134 -12.15 11.85 -2.71
C THR A 134 -11.78 11.31 -4.07
N SER A 135 -12.39 11.87 -5.13
CA SER A 135 -12.06 11.59 -6.52
C SER A 135 -12.58 12.74 -7.40
N THR A 136 -12.11 12.86 -8.63
CA THR A 136 -12.64 13.85 -9.57
C THR A 136 -13.68 13.28 -10.54
N ARG A 137 -13.86 11.98 -10.57
CA ARG A 137 -14.95 11.29 -11.26
C ARG A 137 -15.40 10.08 -10.48
N VAL A 138 -16.71 10.00 -10.19
CA VAL A 138 -17.34 8.86 -9.53
C VAL A 138 -18.57 8.45 -10.32
N ARG A 139 -18.69 7.16 -10.63
CA ARG A 139 -19.92 6.54 -11.11
C ARG A 139 -20.52 5.73 -9.99
N TRP A 140 -21.67 6.16 -9.53
CA TRP A 140 -22.42 5.48 -8.49
C TRP A 140 -23.58 4.69 -9.09
N TYR A 141 -23.66 3.42 -8.72
CA TYR A 141 -24.70 2.47 -9.11
C TYR A 141 -25.53 2.13 -7.86
N PRO A 142 -26.58 2.91 -7.55
CA PRO A 142 -27.33 2.76 -6.29
C PRO A 142 -27.91 1.37 -6.10
N LYS A 143 -28.51 0.77 -7.13
CA LYS A 143 -29.08 -0.59 -7.09
C LYS A 143 -28.04 -1.68 -6.80
N GLN A 144 -26.77 -1.44 -7.14
CA GLN A 144 -25.67 -2.38 -6.92
C GLN A 144 -24.87 -2.03 -5.65
N GLU A 145 -25.27 -0.96 -4.95
CA GLU A 145 -24.56 -0.45 -3.78
C GLU A 145 -23.04 -0.28 -4.02
N ARG A 146 -22.67 0.17 -5.22
CA ARG A 146 -21.32 0.23 -5.72
C ARG A 146 -20.97 1.60 -6.29
N MET A 147 -19.77 2.07 -6.01
CA MET A 147 -19.15 3.25 -6.62
C MET A 147 -17.86 2.88 -7.34
N GLU A 148 -17.66 3.39 -8.54
CA GLU A 148 -16.40 3.36 -9.27
C GLU A 148 -15.79 4.75 -9.23
N LEU A 149 -14.55 4.82 -8.76
CA LEU A 149 -13.81 6.07 -8.59
C LEU A 149 -12.63 6.07 -9.55
N ASP A 150 -12.65 7.00 -10.47
CA ASP A 150 -11.59 7.22 -11.46
C ASP A 150 -10.87 8.54 -11.18
N ARG A 151 -9.71 8.74 -11.81
CA ARG A 151 -8.89 9.95 -11.70
C ARG A 151 -8.40 10.20 -10.28
N SER A 152 -7.46 9.34 -9.87
CA SER A 152 -6.69 9.48 -8.63
C SER A 152 -7.56 9.50 -7.35
N PRO A 153 -8.36 8.46 -7.11
CA PRO A 153 -9.07 8.33 -5.86
C PRO A 153 -8.10 8.29 -4.68
N ARG A 154 -8.50 8.98 -3.60
CA ARG A 154 -7.79 9.01 -2.33
C ARG A 154 -8.77 8.70 -1.21
N ALA A 155 -8.32 7.90 -0.24
CA ALA A 155 -9.10 7.56 0.93
C ALA A 155 -8.26 7.78 2.18
N SER A 156 -8.76 8.53 3.14
CA SER A 156 -8.05 8.85 4.38
C SER A 156 -8.85 8.45 5.61
N GLN A 157 -8.16 7.87 6.60
CA GLN A 157 -8.69 7.53 7.91
C GLN A 157 -7.58 7.72 8.96
N GLY A 158 -7.75 8.71 9.83
CA GLY A 158 -6.69 9.14 10.73
C GLY A 158 -5.44 9.58 9.97
N GLU A 159 -4.29 9.04 10.34
CA GLU A 159 -3.01 9.34 9.69
C GLU A 159 -2.76 8.53 8.40
N LEU A 160 -3.63 7.56 8.10
CA LEU A 160 -3.48 6.71 6.94
C LEU A 160 -4.12 7.35 5.71
N LEU A 161 -3.37 7.41 4.62
CA LEU A 161 -3.81 7.81 3.30
C LEU A 161 -3.56 6.67 2.32
N LEU A 162 -4.61 6.25 1.62
CA LEU A 162 -4.51 5.34 0.48
C LEU A 162 -4.86 6.10 -0.79
N SER A 163 -4.07 5.92 -1.84
CA SER A 163 -4.33 6.46 -3.17
C SER A 163 -4.13 5.40 -4.24
N ALA A 164 -4.77 5.56 -5.41
CA ALA A 164 -4.63 4.64 -6.53
C ALA A 164 -5.01 5.35 -7.84
N ARG A 165 -4.83 4.68 -8.99
CA ARG A 165 -5.35 5.18 -10.27
C ARG A 165 -6.86 5.00 -10.38
N ARG A 166 -7.40 3.90 -9.83
CA ARG A 166 -8.83 3.57 -9.79
C ARG A 166 -9.17 2.92 -8.47
N ALA A 167 -10.41 3.11 -8.03
CA ALA A 167 -10.94 2.39 -6.89
C ALA A 167 -12.38 1.97 -7.16
N ARG A 168 -12.83 0.93 -6.47
CA ARG A 168 -14.21 0.49 -6.43
C ARG A 168 -14.62 0.37 -4.98
N PHE A 169 -15.69 1.04 -4.61
CA PHE A 169 -16.22 1.01 -3.27
C PHE A 169 -17.54 0.23 -3.25
N TRP A 170 -17.56 -0.88 -2.53
CA TRP A 170 -18.72 -1.70 -2.26
C TRP A 170 -19.33 -1.28 -0.92
N ILE A 171 -20.40 -0.48 -0.97
CA ILE A 171 -20.94 0.20 0.19
C ILE A 171 -21.44 -0.78 1.24
N LYS A 172 -22.23 -1.79 0.83
CA LYS A 172 -22.78 -2.81 1.74
C LYS A 172 -21.71 -3.71 2.36
N GLN A 173 -20.67 -4.01 1.60
CA GLN A 173 -19.55 -4.85 2.05
C GLN A 173 -18.50 -4.05 2.84
N ASP A 174 -18.65 -2.72 2.89
CA ASP A 174 -17.67 -1.79 3.44
C ASP A 174 -16.24 -2.08 2.90
N LYS A 175 -16.14 -2.32 1.59
CA LYS A 175 -14.92 -2.74 0.94
C LYS A 175 -14.48 -1.73 -0.12
N LEU A 176 -13.27 -1.20 0.03
CA LEU A 176 -12.60 -0.37 -0.97
C LEU A 176 -11.52 -1.19 -1.68
N GLU A 177 -11.74 -1.47 -2.96
CA GLU A 177 -10.76 -2.10 -3.84
C GLU A 177 -9.93 -1.04 -4.55
N LEU A 178 -8.62 -1.07 -4.38
CA LEU A 178 -7.67 -0.15 -4.98
C LEU A 178 -6.88 -0.87 -6.08
N ARG A 179 -6.79 -0.27 -7.26
CA ARG A 179 -6.14 -0.85 -8.44
C ARG A 179 -5.30 0.20 -9.18
N GLY A 180 -4.27 -0.27 -9.87
CA GLY A 180 -3.38 0.60 -10.63
C GLY A 180 -2.38 1.31 -9.73
N LEU A 181 -1.48 0.54 -9.14
CA LEU A 181 -0.39 0.98 -8.27
C LEU A 181 -0.89 1.74 -7.03
N PRO A 182 -1.65 1.07 -6.15
CA PRO A 182 -2.00 1.68 -4.88
C PRO A 182 -0.76 2.10 -4.10
N LEU A 183 -0.87 3.26 -3.46
CA LEU A 183 0.11 3.79 -2.53
C LEU A 183 -0.55 3.96 -1.17
N LEU A 184 0.03 3.36 -0.17
CA LEU A 184 -0.32 3.53 1.23
C LEU A 184 0.72 4.46 1.86
N GLU A 185 0.28 5.56 2.44
CA GLU A 185 1.12 6.55 3.10
C GLU A 185 0.65 6.75 4.52
N ARG A 186 1.59 6.84 5.44
CA ARG A 186 1.33 7.32 6.79
C ARG A 186 1.90 8.73 6.94
N SER A 187 1.06 9.67 7.36
CA SER A 187 1.49 11.01 7.74
C SER A 187 2.22 10.97 9.08
N GLY A 188 3.15 11.88 9.33
CA GLY A 188 3.87 11.98 10.59
C GLY A 188 5.38 12.09 10.41
N ALA A 189 6.12 12.19 11.53
CA ALA A 189 7.58 12.39 11.55
C ALA A 189 8.35 11.26 10.85
N VAL A 190 7.79 10.06 10.85
CA VAL A 190 8.34 8.89 10.18
C VAL A 190 7.48 8.58 8.95
N GLY A 191 7.68 9.33 7.89
CA GLY A 191 6.95 9.12 6.64
C GLY A 191 7.24 7.74 6.04
N LEU A 192 6.26 6.83 6.10
CA LEU A 192 6.31 5.52 5.44
C LEU A 192 5.42 5.54 4.21
N LYS A 193 5.95 5.09 3.08
CA LYS A 193 5.21 4.89 1.82
C LYS A 193 5.35 3.45 1.38
N LEU A 194 4.23 2.78 1.10
CA LEU A 194 4.20 1.41 0.58
C LEU A 194 3.45 1.38 -0.74
N ALA A 195 4.16 1.08 -1.82
CA ALA A 195 3.57 0.86 -3.14
C ALA A 195 3.19 -0.62 -3.31
N LEU A 196 2.04 -0.88 -3.93
CA LEU A 196 1.42 -2.19 -4.10
C LEU A 196 0.95 -2.39 -5.54
N SER A 197 0.70 -3.63 -5.95
CA SER A 197 0.01 -3.90 -7.24
C SER A 197 -1.50 -3.74 -7.11
N SER A 198 -2.07 -4.16 -5.98
CA SER A 198 -3.47 -3.95 -5.64
C SER A 198 -3.67 -4.00 -4.13
N ALA A 199 -4.76 -3.38 -3.64
CA ALA A 199 -5.13 -3.47 -2.24
C ALA A 199 -6.65 -3.57 -2.08
N ASP A 200 -7.09 -4.29 -1.05
CA ASP A 200 -8.46 -4.31 -0.58
C ASP A 200 -8.44 -3.81 0.87
N TRP A 201 -9.29 -2.83 1.16
CA TRP A 201 -9.40 -2.22 2.48
C TRP A 201 -10.84 -2.22 2.98
N PHE A 202 -11.02 -2.57 4.24
CA PHE A 202 -12.30 -2.60 4.94
C PHE A 202 -12.29 -1.55 6.06
N PRO A 203 -12.75 -0.32 5.81
CA PRO A 203 -12.57 0.80 6.71
C PRO A 203 -13.19 0.63 8.11
N THR A 204 -14.30 -0.13 8.23
CA THR A 204 -14.96 -0.36 9.53
C THR A 204 -14.17 -1.26 10.45
N THR A 205 -13.59 -2.34 9.91
CA THR A 205 -12.80 -3.30 10.68
C THR A 205 -11.32 -2.92 10.70
N GLY A 206 -10.90 -2.04 9.79
CA GLY A 206 -9.52 -1.67 9.58
C GLY A 206 -8.72 -2.67 8.75
N GLN A 207 -9.29 -3.82 8.39
CA GLN A 207 -8.57 -4.85 7.65
C GLN A 207 -8.03 -4.32 6.31
N LEU A 208 -6.77 -4.59 6.06
CA LEU A 208 -6.05 -4.21 4.84
C LEU A 208 -5.35 -5.45 4.26
N ILE A 209 -5.52 -5.68 2.97
CA ILE A 209 -4.88 -6.78 2.24
C ILE A 209 -4.19 -6.17 1.02
N GLY A 210 -2.86 -6.20 1.00
CA GLY A 210 -2.04 -5.71 -0.13
C GLY A 210 -1.44 -6.87 -0.91
N ARG A 211 -1.61 -6.85 -2.24
CA ARG A 211 -1.12 -7.91 -3.14
C ARG A 211 -0.07 -7.38 -4.11
N GLY A 212 0.76 -8.32 -4.58
CA GLY A 212 1.85 -8.08 -5.51
C GLY A 212 3.08 -7.55 -4.80
N PRO A 213 4.17 -7.27 -5.48
CA PRO A 213 5.37 -6.84 -4.81
C PRO A 213 5.10 -5.53 -4.04
N VAL A 214 5.34 -5.60 -2.72
CA VAL A 214 5.34 -4.44 -1.83
C VAL A 214 6.69 -3.78 -1.95
N ARG A 215 6.70 -2.49 -2.24
CA ARG A 215 7.90 -1.65 -2.22
C ARG A 215 7.68 -0.52 -1.24
N GLY A 216 8.48 -0.51 -0.18
CA GLY A 216 8.42 0.50 0.86
C GLY A 216 9.57 1.49 0.76
N GLU A 217 9.28 2.73 1.11
CA GLU A 217 10.29 3.79 1.27
C GLU A 217 10.04 4.52 2.57
N ARG A 218 11.12 4.75 3.31
CA ARG A 218 11.14 5.55 4.53
C ARG A 218 12.29 6.54 4.48
N ARG A 219 12.01 7.82 4.68
CA ARG A 219 13.06 8.83 4.81
C ARG A 219 13.52 8.92 6.26
N LEU A 220 14.83 8.85 6.43
CA LEU A 220 15.50 9.07 7.71
C LEU A 220 16.33 10.34 7.62
N ALA A 221 16.26 11.19 8.66
CA ALA A 221 16.96 12.48 8.67
C ALA A 221 18.50 12.33 8.52
N ALA A 222 19.07 11.27 9.08
CA ALA A 222 20.52 11.09 9.13
C ALA A 222 21.12 10.16 8.06
N SER A 223 20.33 9.23 7.49
CA SER A 223 20.86 8.16 6.62
C SER A 223 20.24 8.09 5.23
N GLY A 224 19.37 9.04 4.89
CA GLY A 224 18.74 9.08 3.57
C GLY A 224 17.48 8.23 3.46
N VAL A 225 17.35 7.46 2.36
CA VAL A 225 16.15 6.66 2.08
C VAL A 225 16.42 5.19 2.37
N GLN A 226 15.69 4.63 3.32
CA GLN A 226 15.58 3.17 3.48
C GLN A 226 14.52 2.63 2.53
N THR A 227 14.80 1.48 1.93
CA THR A 227 13.85 0.74 1.10
C THR A 227 13.47 -0.59 1.73
N LEU A 228 12.23 -1.01 1.51
CA LEU A 228 11.66 -2.26 2.00
C LEU A 228 11.02 -3.01 0.83
N SER A 229 11.19 -4.31 0.79
CA SER A 229 10.48 -5.16 -0.17
C SER A 229 9.89 -6.39 0.50
N ALA A 230 8.69 -6.81 0.03
CA ALA A 230 8.01 -8.02 0.43
C ALA A 230 7.07 -8.51 -0.69
N PRO A 231 6.67 -9.79 -0.74
CA PRO A 231 5.72 -10.29 -1.74
C PRO A 231 4.30 -9.73 -1.56
N SER A 232 3.85 -9.56 -0.35
CA SER A 232 2.51 -9.06 -0.01
C SER A 232 2.48 -8.55 1.43
N LEU A 233 1.38 -7.89 1.79
CA LEU A 233 1.11 -7.48 3.15
C LEU A 233 -0.35 -7.76 3.54
N SER A 234 -0.57 -7.93 4.83
CA SER A 234 -1.86 -7.80 5.48
C SER A 234 -1.72 -6.81 6.64
N GLY A 235 -2.84 -6.28 7.14
CA GLY A 235 -2.73 -5.32 8.22
C GLY A 235 -4.07 -4.87 8.79
N ASN A 236 -3.98 -3.98 9.75
CA ASN A 236 -5.12 -3.31 10.33
C ASN A 236 -4.85 -1.81 10.48
N SER A 237 -5.57 -1.00 9.71
CA SER A 237 -5.42 0.45 9.67
C SER A 237 -5.78 1.13 10.99
N LEU A 238 -6.74 0.57 11.74
CA LEU A 238 -7.19 1.12 13.01
C LEU A 238 -6.20 0.83 14.14
N LEU A 239 -5.53 -0.31 14.08
CA LEU A 239 -4.47 -0.70 15.01
C LEU A 239 -3.09 -0.21 14.56
N GLN A 240 -3.00 0.34 13.36
CA GLN A 240 -1.75 0.76 12.71
C GLN A 240 -0.70 -0.38 12.63
N LEU A 241 -1.17 -1.60 12.40
CA LEU A 241 -0.35 -2.80 12.26
C LEU A 241 -0.27 -3.23 10.79
N ILE A 242 0.94 -3.60 10.34
CA ILE A 242 1.20 -4.16 9.02
C ILE A 242 2.05 -5.42 9.19
N ASP A 243 1.59 -6.53 8.65
CA ASP A 243 2.30 -7.80 8.59
C ASP A 243 2.80 -8.04 7.15
N LEU A 244 4.10 -8.05 6.97
CA LEU A 244 4.78 -8.32 5.71
C LEU A 244 5.03 -9.82 5.56
N GLN A 245 4.69 -10.38 4.40
CA GLN A 245 4.92 -11.79 4.10
C GLN A 245 6.38 -12.04 3.67
N ALA A 246 6.89 -13.22 4.00
CA ALA A 246 8.24 -13.65 3.64
C ALA A 246 8.42 -13.80 2.12
N PRO A 247 9.62 -13.55 1.58
CA PRO A 247 10.79 -12.94 2.21
C PRO A 247 10.66 -11.42 2.35
N VAL A 248 11.16 -10.89 3.46
CA VAL A 248 11.21 -9.43 3.70
C VAL A 248 12.66 -8.97 3.64
N GLN A 249 12.91 -7.92 2.88
CA GLN A 249 14.22 -7.29 2.77
C GLN A 249 14.11 -5.81 3.07
N VAL A 250 15.04 -5.31 3.90
CA VAL A 250 15.21 -3.87 4.13
C VAL A 250 16.64 -3.49 3.77
N LEU A 251 16.79 -2.40 3.00
CA LEU A 251 18.09 -1.85 2.62
C LEU A 251 18.23 -0.44 3.18
N ASP A 252 19.36 -0.16 3.80
CA ASP A 252 19.79 1.17 4.25
C ASP A 252 21.12 1.54 3.59
N PRO A 253 21.09 2.15 2.39
CA PRO A 253 22.33 2.48 1.68
C PRO A 253 23.24 3.43 2.44
N GLY A 254 22.66 4.36 3.21
CA GLY A 254 23.43 5.35 3.98
C GLY A 254 24.28 4.73 5.09
N ARG A 255 23.88 3.59 5.62
CA ARG A 255 24.61 2.82 6.63
C ARG A 255 25.22 1.53 6.08
N LYS A 256 25.19 1.32 4.76
CA LYS A 256 25.54 0.04 4.12
C LYS A 256 24.82 -1.14 4.82
N GLY A 257 23.56 -0.91 5.18
CA GLY A 257 22.74 -1.83 5.95
C GLY A 257 21.83 -2.70 5.08
N ARG A 258 21.69 -3.97 5.45
CA ARG A 258 20.75 -4.90 4.86
C ARG A 258 20.17 -5.80 5.95
N LEU A 259 18.85 -5.95 5.96
CA LEU A 259 18.13 -6.92 6.77
C LEU A 259 17.38 -7.87 5.84
N ASP A 260 17.62 -9.15 5.99
CA ASP A 260 16.85 -10.23 5.37
C ASP A 260 16.11 -10.98 6.49
N ALA A 261 14.79 -10.99 6.40
CA ALA A 261 13.91 -11.58 7.39
C ALA A 261 12.78 -12.37 6.74
N SER A 262 12.13 -13.20 7.52
CA SER A 262 10.90 -13.88 7.13
C SER A 262 9.69 -12.96 7.39
N HIS A 263 8.65 -13.49 7.99
CA HIS A 263 7.46 -12.73 8.39
C HIS A 263 7.84 -11.56 9.30
N THR A 264 7.42 -10.35 8.96
CA THR A 264 7.84 -9.16 9.72
C THR A 264 6.63 -8.27 10.00
N ARG A 265 6.45 -7.90 11.25
CA ARG A 265 5.40 -6.98 11.71
C ARG A 265 5.95 -5.58 11.89
N LEU A 266 5.23 -4.61 11.34
CA LEU A 266 5.41 -3.19 11.58
C LEU A 266 4.29 -2.71 12.51
N ASP A 267 4.63 -2.27 13.72
CA ASP A 267 3.72 -1.54 14.61
C ASP A 267 4.03 -0.05 14.44
N LEU A 268 3.21 0.61 13.64
CA LEU A 268 3.44 2.01 13.27
C LEU A 268 3.14 2.95 14.43
N ALA A 269 2.23 2.57 15.33
CA ALA A 269 1.87 3.37 16.50
C ALA A 269 3.01 3.40 17.53
N ARG A 270 3.72 2.28 17.69
CA ARG A 270 4.84 2.15 18.63
C ARG A 270 6.21 2.30 17.99
N GLU A 271 6.26 2.57 16.68
CA GLU A 271 7.50 2.63 15.89
C GLU A 271 8.38 1.39 16.09
N ARG A 272 7.76 0.21 16.05
CA ARG A 272 8.38 -1.07 16.30
C ARG A 272 8.36 -1.94 15.06
N ILE A 273 9.46 -2.64 14.80
CA ILE A 273 9.59 -3.66 13.76
C ILE A 273 9.99 -4.96 14.44
N SER A 274 9.28 -6.06 14.19
CA SER A 274 9.56 -7.34 14.84
C SER A 274 9.32 -8.53 13.92
N SER A 275 10.03 -9.60 14.18
CA SER A 275 9.81 -10.93 13.61
C SER A 275 10.07 -12.00 14.67
N ALA A 276 9.32 -13.09 14.65
CA ALA A 276 9.57 -14.26 15.49
C ALA A 276 10.44 -15.31 14.79
N HIS A 277 10.82 -15.08 13.53
CA HIS A 277 11.50 -16.04 12.67
C HIS A 277 13.00 -15.71 12.52
N PRO A 278 13.82 -16.67 12.03
CA PRO A 278 15.23 -16.41 11.74
C PRO A 278 15.43 -15.21 10.83
N PHE A 279 16.46 -14.45 11.10
CA PHE A 279 16.84 -13.27 10.32
C PHE A 279 18.37 -13.15 10.21
N THR A 280 18.81 -12.35 9.26
CA THR A 280 20.19 -11.89 9.12
C THR A 280 20.20 -10.41 8.84
N ALA A 281 20.99 -9.67 9.59
CA ALA A 281 21.26 -8.25 9.35
C ALA A 281 22.74 -8.03 9.11
N VAL A 282 23.07 -7.19 8.15
CA VAL A 282 24.43 -6.74 7.86
C VAL A 282 24.44 -5.23 8.02
N LEU A 283 25.41 -4.71 8.74
CA LEU A 283 25.66 -3.29 8.90
C LEU A 283 27.14 -3.05 8.75
N ASP A 284 27.53 -2.40 7.66
CA ASP A 284 28.92 -2.25 7.25
C ASP A 284 29.63 -3.62 7.19
N GLN A 285 30.61 -3.88 8.06
CA GLN A 285 31.33 -5.14 8.16
C GLN A 285 30.80 -6.09 9.24
N SER A 286 29.76 -5.69 9.96
CA SER A 286 29.15 -6.47 11.05
C SER A 286 27.96 -7.27 10.53
N ARG A 287 27.88 -8.54 10.89
CA ARG A 287 26.75 -9.43 10.60
C ARG A 287 26.12 -9.88 11.91
N LEU A 288 24.83 -9.61 12.06
CA LEU A 288 24.00 -10.06 13.17
C LEU A 288 22.99 -11.09 12.66
N SER A 289 22.79 -12.16 13.38
CA SER A 289 21.76 -13.16 13.10
C SER A 289 21.17 -13.72 14.39
N GLY A 290 19.98 -14.30 14.29
CA GLY A 290 19.30 -14.92 15.41
C GLY A 290 17.92 -15.44 15.01
N THR A 291 17.18 -15.92 16.02
CA THR A 291 15.78 -16.32 15.87
C THR A 291 14.90 -15.30 16.58
N GLY A 292 14.15 -14.56 15.80
CA GLY A 292 13.38 -13.40 16.24
C GLY A 292 14.23 -12.15 16.42
N PHE A 293 13.59 -11.01 16.19
CA PHE A 293 14.15 -9.69 16.52
C PHE A 293 13.03 -8.71 16.85
N GLU A 294 13.39 -7.68 17.59
CA GLU A 294 12.54 -6.54 17.87
C GLU A 294 13.38 -5.25 17.82
N ALA A 295 13.10 -4.38 16.87
CA ALA A 295 13.71 -3.06 16.74
C ALA A 295 12.72 -2.00 17.21
N ILE A 296 13.10 -1.20 18.21
CA ILE A 296 12.26 -0.20 18.88
C ILE A 296 12.85 1.18 18.57
N GLY A 297 12.13 1.96 17.74
CA GLY A 297 12.58 3.28 17.29
C GLY A 297 12.87 4.26 18.44
N PRO A 298 11.92 4.51 19.34
CA PRO A 298 12.10 5.49 20.43
C PRO A 298 13.26 5.22 21.37
N SER A 299 13.55 3.95 21.67
CA SER A 299 14.67 3.57 22.55
C SER A 299 15.97 3.31 21.80
N HIS A 300 15.94 3.35 20.46
CA HIS A 300 17.08 3.01 19.60
C HIS A 300 17.65 1.60 19.87
N THR A 301 16.80 0.65 20.23
CA THR A 301 17.22 -0.67 20.70
C THR A 301 16.78 -1.78 19.74
N LEU A 302 17.70 -2.67 19.41
CA LEU A 302 17.44 -3.94 18.74
C LEU A 302 17.63 -5.06 19.76
N VAL A 303 16.62 -5.91 19.92
CA VAL A 303 16.65 -7.08 20.78
C VAL A 303 16.61 -8.33 19.91
N VAL A 304 17.50 -9.30 20.18
CA VAL A 304 17.51 -10.65 19.59
C VAL A 304 17.24 -11.63 20.71
N PRO A 305 16.02 -12.19 20.82
CA PRO A 305 15.63 -12.99 21.98
C PRO A 305 16.26 -14.38 22.02
N LEU A 306 16.63 -14.94 20.85
CA LEU A 306 17.15 -16.30 20.76
C LEU A 306 18.29 -16.42 19.74
N ASN A 307 19.30 -17.25 20.09
CA ASN A 307 20.40 -17.66 19.20
C ASN A 307 21.17 -16.46 18.62
N CYS A 308 21.43 -15.46 19.44
CA CYS A 308 22.14 -14.27 19.01
C CYS A 308 23.56 -14.60 18.57
N ARG A 309 23.92 -14.19 17.35
CA ARG A 309 25.29 -14.29 16.81
C ARG A 309 25.64 -12.97 16.12
N LEU A 310 26.67 -12.31 16.62
CA LEU A 310 27.29 -11.14 16.01
C LEU A 310 28.68 -11.51 15.51
N THR A 311 29.00 -11.19 14.26
CA THR A 311 30.30 -11.42 13.66
C THR A 311 30.83 -10.13 13.08
N GLN A 312 32.05 -9.79 13.44
CA GLN A 312 32.85 -8.68 12.88
C GLN A 312 34.16 -9.28 12.31
N PRO A 313 34.96 -8.53 11.54
CA PRO A 313 36.18 -9.08 10.93
C PRO A 313 37.16 -9.74 11.91
N THR A 314 37.28 -9.19 13.11
CA THR A 314 38.23 -9.64 14.14
C THR A 314 37.57 -10.30 15.34
N ASP A 315 36.25 -10.08 15.51
CA ASP A 315 35.53 -10.50 16.71
C ASP A 315 34.25 -11.28 16.35
N SER A 316 33.89 -12.24 17.21
CA SER A 316 32.59 -12.90 17.12
C SER A 316 32.01 -13.10 18.51
N LEU A 317 30.70 -12.82 18.64
CA LEU A 317 29.92 -13.00 19.86
C LEU A 317 28.79 -13.98 19.58
N VAL A 318 28.63 -14.95 20.45
CA VAL A 318 27.48 -15.89 20.49
C VAL A 318 26.86 -15.83 21.87
N ALA A 319 25.55 -15.83 21.96
CA ALA A 319 24.79 -15.80 23.19
C ALA A 319 23.37 -16.36 22.99
N ASN A 320 22.70 -16.73 24.10
CA ASN A 320 21.29 -17.09 24.01
C ASN A 320 20.45 -15.92 23.53
N SER A 321 20.67 -14.70 24.07
CA SER A 321 20.02 -13.49 23.64
C SER A 321 20.98 -12.31 23.68
N CYS A 322 20.66 -11.24 22.94
CA CYS A 322 21.41 -9.99 22.99
C CYS A 322 20.52 -8.79 22.71
N SER A 323 20.97 -7.63 23.18
CA SER A 323 20.41 -6.33 22.84
C SER A 323 21.51 -5.38 22.40
N TRP A 324 21.20 -4.51 21.46
CA TRP A 324 22.10 -3.50 20.92
C TRP A 324 21.39 -2.17 20.82
N ASN A 325 21.99 -1.13 21.41
CA ASN A 325 21.56 0.24 21.21
C ASN A 325 22.36 0.87 20.07
N TRP A 326 21.70 1.16 18.95
CA TRP A 326 22.39 1.69 17.76
C TRP A 326 22.75 3.17 17.81
N GLN A 327 22.35 3.90 18.86
CA GLN A 327 22.75 5.27 19.12
C GLN A 327 24.02 5.34 19.94
N THR A 328 24.09 4.56 21.03
CA THR A 328 25.24 4.53 21.95
C THR A 328 26.27 3.45 21.60
N ASN A 329 25.92 2.56 20.67
CA ASN A 329 26.65 1.33 20.34
C ASN A 329 26.83 0.34 21.49
N GLN A 330 26.10 0.53 22.59
CA GLN A 330 26.12 -0.42 23.70
C GLN A 330 25.49 -1.75 23.28
N ILE A 331 26.14 -2.84 23.67
CA ILE A 331 25.66 -4.20 23.51
C ILE A 331 25.61 -4.91 24.85
N GLU A 332 24.56 -5.69 25.05
CA GLU A 332 24.45 -6.62 26.16
C GLU A 332 24.12 -8.00 25.59
N ALA A 333 24.79 -9.04 26.10
CA ALA A 333 24.55 -10.43 25.73
C ALA A 333 24.33 -11.26 26.98
N LEU A 334 23.34 -12.16 26.95
CA LEU A 334 22.90 -12.96 28.08
C LEU A 334 22.82 -14.44 27.71
N GLY A 335 23.28 -15.27 28.63
CA GLY A 335 23.22 -16.73 28.58
C GLY A 335 24.22 -17.37 27.62
N ALA A 336 25.06 -18.26 28.13
CA ALA A 336 26.08 -18.99 27.36
C ALA A 336 26.91 -18.10 26.43
N VAL A 337 27.33 -16.92 26.93
CA VAL A 337 28.05 -15.94 26.15
C VAL A 337 29.46 -16.42 25.83
N GLU A 338 29.85 -16.45 24.55
CA GLU A 338 31.21 -16.65 24.06
C GLU A 338 31.62 -15.50 23.15
N LEU A 339 32.64 -14.77 23.56
CA LEU A 339 33.31 -13.77 22.78
C LEU A 339 34.66 -14.27 22.30
N ARG A 340 34.90 -14.29 20.98
CA ARG A 340 36.20 -14.60 20.37
C ARG A 340 36.79 -13.32 19.77
N ARG A 341 38.07 -13.07 20.08
CA ARG A 341 38.88 -12.01 19.54
C ARG A 341 40.07 -12.61 18.79
N THR A 342 39.98 -12.68 17.49
CA THR A 342 41.02 -13.35 16.68
C THR A 342 42.36 -12.63 16.75
N ALA A 343 42.35 -11.30 16.72
CA ALA A 343 43.56 -10.49 16.81
C ALA A 343 44.35 -10.69 18.12
N LEU A 344 43.66 -11.05 19.20
CA LEU A 344 44.23 -11.27 20.53
C LEU A 344 44.39 -12.75 20.88
N ALA A 345 44.00 -13.66 19.98
CA ALA A 345 43.90 -15.11 20.25
C ALA A 345 43.16 -15.38 21.54
N GLN A 346 42.10 -14.63 21.83
CA GLN A 346 41.36 -14.62 23.10
C GLN A 346 39.96 -15.20 22.91
N VAL A 347 39.53 -16.03 23.84
CA VAL A 347 38.16 -16.52 23.99
C VAL A 347 37.72 -16.24 25.43
N THR A 348 36.61 -15.48 25.55
CA THR A 348 36.00 -15.18 26.86
C THR A 348 34.63 -15.82 26.94
N ARG A 349 34.35 -16.53 28.03
CA ARG A 349 33.05 -17.15 28.30
C ARG A 349 32.46 -16.60 29.59
N SER A 350 31.16 -16.26 29.55
CA SER A 350 30.45 -15.72 30.72
C SER A 350 28.92 -15.97 30.57
N GLN A 351 28.17 -15.70 31.63
CA GLN A 351 26.71 -15.71 31.57
C GLN A 351 26.15 -14.37 31.12
N ARG A 352 26.90 -13.29 31.25
CA ARG A 352 26.53 -11.95 30.85
C ARG A 352 27.74 -11.19 30.34
N LEU A 353 27.55 -10.42 29.30
CA LEU A 353 28.57 -9.55 28.75
C LEU A 353 27.90 -8.21 28.43
N GLN A 354 28.56 -7.12 28.84
CA GLN A 354 28.21 -5.76 28.46
C GLN A 354 29.42 -5.13 27.78
N GLY A 355 29.18 -4.36 26.71
CA GLY A 355 30.26 -3.77 25.94
C GLY A 355 29.79 -2.66 25.01
N VAL A 356 30.71 -2.15 24.24
CA VAL A 356 30.49 -1.13 23.22
C VAL A 356 31.05 -1.63 21.88
N LEU A 357 30.24 -1.58 20.83
CA LEU A 357 30.66 -1.88 19.47
C LEU A 357 31.44 -0.69 18.91
N THR A 358 32.71 -0.92 18.53
CA THR A 358 33.53 0.11 17.89
C THR A 358 33.97 -0.35 16.51
N LYS A 359 34.52 0.56 15.68
CA LYS A 359 35.08 0.21 14.38
C LYS A 359 36.29 -0.74 14.48
N GLN A 360 36.97 -0.74 15.61
CA GLN A 360 38.18 -1.56 15.87
C GLN A 360 37.85 -2.88 16.59
N GLY A 361 36.58 -3.16 16.82
CA GLY A 361 36.11 -4.34 17.53
C GLY A 361 35.24 -4.02 18.74
N MET A 362 35.11 -4.99 19.64
CA MET A 362 34.21 -4.93 20.79
C MET A 362 35.00 -4.65 22.07
N ALA A 363 34.73 -3.53 22.74
CA ALA A 363 35.25 -3.29 24.09
C ALA A 363 34.33 -3.96 25.11
N VAL A 364 34.87 -4.82 25.94
CA VAL A 364 34.11 -5.66 26.88
C VAL A 364 34.36 -5.24 28.31
N PHE A 365 33.27 -5.16 29.07
CA PHE A 365 33.30 -4.98 30.53
C PHE A 365 32.78 -6.23 31.21
N SER A 366 33.50 -6.72 32.22
CA SER A 366 33.05 -7.86 33.02
C SER A 366 31.79 -7.51 33.81
N SER A 367 30.89 -8.49 33.94
CA SER A 367 29.62 -8.37 34.67
C SER A 367 29.80 -8.66 36.17
N PRO A 368 29.38 -7.79 37.05
CA PRO A 368 29.37 -8.11 38.49
C PRO A 368 28.50 -9.33 38.78
N GLY A 369 29.01 -10.30 39.59
CA GLY A 369 28.26 -11.46 40.04
C GLY A 369 28.24 -12.66 39.11
N ALA A 370 28.88 -12.62 37.92
CA ALA A 370 29.03 -13.76 37.03
C ALA A 370 30.51 -14.20 36.93
N ARG A 371 30.75 -15.52 36.88
CA ARG A 371 32.11 -16.05 36.65
C ARG A 371 32.48 -15.81 35.18
N VAL A 372 33.61 -15.14 34.95
CA VAL A 372 34.18 -14.91 33.63
C VAL A 372 35.42 -15.75 33.45
N GLU A 373 35.47 -16.60 32.45
CA GLU A 373 36.63 -17.37 32.04
C GLU A 373 37.24 -16.74 30.77
N THR A 374 38.51 -16.36 30.84
CA THR A 374 39.24 -15.86 29.66
C THR A 374 40.41 -16.79 29.38
N ARG A 375 40.50 -17.33 28.15
CA ARG A 375 41.62 -18.09 27.64
C ARG A 375 42.34 -17.27 26.58
N VAL A 376 43.62 -17.06 26.75
CA VAL A 376 44.52 -16.39 25.79
C VAL A 376 45.53 -17.41 25.31
N THR A 377 45.66 -17.59 24.01
CA THR A 377 46.68 -18.41 23.40
C THR A 377 47.85 -17.52 23.02
N LEU A 378 48.95 -17.64 23.75
CA LEU A 378 50.19 -16.93 23.44
C LEU A 378 50.85 -17.55 22.19
N PRO A 379 51.38 -16.77 21.26
CA PRO A 379 52.15 -17.30 20.16
C PRO A 379 53.42 -18.02 20.75
N PRO A 380 53.87 -19.14 20.19
CA PRO A 380 55.07 -19.77 20.62
C PRO A 380 56.21 -18.74 20.59
N ARG A 381 56.93 -18.59 21.73
CA ARG A 381 58.13 -17.76 21.79
C ARG A 381 59.03 -18.22 20.68
N ALA A 382 59.36 -17.32 19.73
CA ALA A 382 60.46 -17.56 18.83
C ALA A 382 61.68 -17.92 19.73
N ARG A 383 62.20 -19.15 19.62
CA ARG A 383 63.44 -19.50 20.29
C ARG A 383 64.47 -18.50 19.77
N SER A 384 64.77 -17.47 20.57
CA SER A 384 65.99 -16.71 20.39
C SER A 384 67.12 -17.73 20.51
N GLY A 385 67.74 -18.00 19.37
CA GLY A 385 68.95 -18.80 19.37
C GLY A 385 69.94 -18.24 20.42
N PRO A 386 70.82 -19.08 20.98
CA PRO A 386 71.76 -18.61 22.00
C PRO A 386 72.54 -17.44 21.40
N ASP A 387 72.27 -16.23 21.92
CA ASP A 387 73.04 -15.02 21.62
C ASP A 387 74.43 -15.25 22.22
N SER A 388 75.33 -15.74 21.37
CA SER A 388 76.76 -15.88 21.70
C SER A 388 77.40 -14.49 21.74
N ARG A 389 77.00 -13.65 22.69
CA ARG A 389 77.80 -12.49 23.13
C ARG A 389 79.02 -13.05 23.87
N LYS A 390 80.09 -13.23 23.15
CA LYS A 390 81.39 -13.33 23.78
C LYS A 390 81.65 -12.06 24.56
N LEU A 391 81.54 -12.16 25.88
CA LEU A 391 82.06 -11.16 26.79
C LEU A 391 83.56 -11.02 26.51
N ALA A 392 83.95 -9.87 26.05
CA ALA A 392 85.38 -9.51 25.97
C ALA A 392 85.92 -9.45 27.43
N PRO A 393 87.15 -9.99 27.64
CA PRO A 393 87.71 -9.92 28.99
C PRO A 393 88.13 -8.48 29.31
N PHE A 394 87.84 -8.03 30.51
CA PHE A 394 88.34 -6.80 31.05
C PHE A 394 89.84 -6.91 31.16
N ALA A 395 90.57 -6.03 30.46
CA ALA A 395 91.99 -5.77 30.72
C ALA A 395 92.09 -4.69 31.78
N LEU A 396 92.88 -4.99 32.82
CA LEU A 396 93.27 -4.11 33.90
C LEU A 396 94.05 -2.89 33.40
#